data_78eb4945cb917b77ffc6b5016e86a56f
#
_entry.id   78eb4945cb917b77ffc6b5016e86a56f
#
_cell.length_a   1.000
_cell.length_b   1.000
_cell.length_c   1.000
_cell.angle_alpha   90.00
_cell.angle_beta   90.00
_cell.angle_gamma   90.00
#
_symmetry.space_group_name_H-M   'P 1'
#
loop_
_entity.id
_entity.type
_entity.pdbx_description
1 polymer ?
#
loop_
_entity_poly.entity_id
_entity_poly.type
_entity_poly.pdbx_seq_one_letter_code
_entity_poly.pdbx_strand_id
1 'polypeptide(L)'
;MNVNLIHFHLFQLTNVGINAANIGFNSLTMESDKYICVREKVGETAQVVIIDMSDPTNPIRRPISADSAIMNPASKVIALKAQKTLQIFNIEMKSKMKAHTMTDDVIFWKWISENMIALVTETSVFHWSMEGDSTPAKIFDRHSSLSGCQVRTD
;
A
#
# COMPACT_ATOMS: atom_id res chain seq x y z
N MET A 1 -8.36 -14.13 1.26
CA MET A 1 -8.54 -13.42 2.55
C MET A 1 -9.66 -14.09 3.34
N ASN A 2 -9.41 -14.46 4.58
CA ASN A 2 -10.41 -15.17 5.38
C ASN A 2 -11.49 -14.17 5.85
N VAL A 3 -12.74 -14.37 5.46
CA VAL A 3 -13.88 -13.50 5.76
C VAL A 3 -14.09 -13.30 7.29
N ASN A 4 -13.80 -14.32 8.08
CA ASN A 4 -13.89 -14.24 9.53
C ASN A 4 -12.83 -13.31 10.14
N LEU A 5 -11.64 -13.26 9.58
CA LEU A 5 -10.56 -12.38 10.03
C LEU A 5 -10.90 -10.92 9.74
N ILE A 6 -11.46 -10.65 8.56
CA ILE A 6 -11.91 -9.30 8.17
C ILE A 6 -13.02 -8.84 9.12
N HIS A 7 -13.99 -9.69 9.44
CA HIS A 7 -15.12 -9.32 10.30
C HIS A 7 -14.67 -8.99 11.73
N PHE A 8 -13.72 -9.75 12.29
CA PHE A 8 -13.14 -9.50 13.60
C PHE A 8 -12.36 -8.17 13.65
N HIS A 9 -11.54 -7.91 12.63
CA HIS A 9 -10.76 -6.68 12.54
C HIS A 9 -11.63 -5.45 12.23
N LEU A 10 -12.72 -5.61 11.48
CA LEU A 10 -13.66 -4.55 11.16
C LEU A 10 -14.25 -3.91 12.44
N PHE A 11 -14.65 -4.75 13.40
CA PHE A 11 -15.19 -4.27 14.66
C PHE A 11 -14.17 -3.51 15.51
N GLN A 12 -12.89 -3.91 15.45
CA GLN A 12 -11.83 -3.22 16.16
C GLN A 12 -11.41 -1.90 15.50
N LEU A 13 -11.44 -1.82 14.19
CA LEU A 13 -11.06 -0.62 13.43
C LEU A 13 -11.99 0.57 13.74
N THR A 14 -13.28 0.34 13.88
CA THR A 14 -14.22 1.40 14.26
C THR A 14 -13.98 1.89 15.70
N ASN A 15 -13.51 1.01 16.59
CA ASN A 15 -13.19 1.38 17.98
C ASN A 15 -11.96 2.30 18.08
N VAL A 16 -11.06 2.28 17.10
CA VAL A 16 -9.89 3.18 17.03
C VAL A 16 -10.16 4.41 16.16
N GLY A 17 -11.42 4.67 15.83
CA GLY A 17 -11.87 5.89 15.16
C GLY A 17 -11.75 5.87 13.64
N ILE A 18 -11.68 4.69 13.01
CA ILE A 18 -11.74 4.56 11.57
C ILE A 18 -13.21 4.52 11.13
N ASN A 19 -13.57 5.36 10.17
CA ASN A 19 -14.90 5.35 9.60
C ASN A 19 -15.14 4.06 8.80
N ALA A 20 -16.24 3.37 9.09
CA ALA A 20 -16.61 2.13 8.39
C ALA A 20 -16.71 2.29 6.87
N ALA A 21 -17.04 3.48 6.36
CA ALA A 21 -17.08 3.78 4.94
C ALA A 21 -15.71 3.70 4.25
N ASN A 22 -14.62 3.81 5.02
CA ASN A 22 -13.24 3.70 4.53
C ASN A 22 -12.69 2.27 4.63
N ILE A 23 -13.49 1.32 5.07
CA ILE A 23 -13.10 -0.08 5.18
C ILE A 23 -13.55 -0.81 3.91
N GLY A 24 -12.68 -0.82 2.91
CA GLY A 24 -12.95 -1.43 1.61
C GLY A 24 -11.70 -1.60 0.76
N PHE A 25 -11.82 -2.31 -0.34
CA PHE A 25 -10.70 -2.64 -1.22
C PHE A 25 -9.92 -1.42 -1.75
N ASN A 26 -10.58 -0.28 -1.91
CA ASN A 26 -9.94 0.92 -2.45
C ASN A 26 -9.18 1.73 -1.40
N SER A 27 -9.43 1.52 -0.13
CA SER A 27 -8.91 2.35 0.97
C SER A 27 -8.16 1.58 2.04
N LEU A 28 -8.42 0.29 2.19
CA LEU A 28 -7.76 -0.56 3.17
C LEU A 28 -6.83 -1.56 2.49
N THR A 29 -5.58 -1.63 2.95
CA THR A 29 -4.60 -2.62 2.52
C THR A 29 -4.03 -3.39 3.72
N MET A 30 -3.72 -4.67 3.51
CA MET A 30 -3.13 -5.56 4.50
C MET A 30 -2.16 -6.48 3.77
N GLU A 31 -0.88 -6.10 3.76
CA GLU A 31 0.18 -6.83 3.05
C GLU A 31 0.72 -8.01 3.87
N SER A 32 0.49 -8.00 5.19
CA SER A 32 0.88 -9.07 6.12
C SER A 32 -0.04 -9.05 7.34
N ASP A 33 0.19 -9.94 8.27
CA ASP A 33 -0.48 -9.99 9.58
C ASP A 33 0.02 -8.92 10.58
N LYS A 34 1.06 -8.15 10.22
CA LYS A 34 1.66 -7.15 11.11
C LYS A 34 0.98 -5.78 11.08
N TYR A 35 0.56 -5.33 9.91
CA TYR A 35 0.04 -3.98 9.74
C TYR A 35 -1.23 -3.94 8.90
N ILE A 36 -2.17 -3.08 9.31
CA ILE A 36 -3.28 -2.65 8.50
C ILE A 36 -3.07 -1.18 8.15
N CYS A 37 -3.30 -0.82 6.89
CA CYS A 37 -3.19 0.54 6.40
C CYS A 37 -4.53 0.98 5.82
N VAL A 38 -5.05 2.13 6.28
CA VAL A 38 -6.32 2.69 5.81
C VAL A 38 -6.11 4.11 5.34
N ARG A 39 -6.56 4.41 4.12
CA ARG A 39 -6.64 5.78 3.62
C ARG A 39 -7.98 6.39 4.00
N GLU A 40 -7.97 7.53 4.63
CA GLU A 40 -9.15 8.27 5.04
C GLU A 40 -9.12 9.71 4.53
N LYS A 41 -10.30 10.26 4.32
CA LYS A 41 -10.49 11.70 4.17
C LYS A 41 -11.33 12.21 5.32
N VAL A 42 -10.79 13.15 6.09
CA VAL A 42 -11.48 13.81 7.20
C VAL A 42 -11.63 15.29 6.84
N GLY A 43 -12.84 15.71 6.47
CA GLY A 43 -13.07 17.02 5.89
C GLY A 43 -12.28 17.18 4.57
N GLU A 44 -11.43 18.19 4.49
CA GLU A 44 -10.57 18.44 3.33
C GLU A 44 -9.18 17.77 3.45
N THR A 45 -8.88 17.12 4.58
CA THR A 45 -7.58 16.53 4.85
C THR A 45 -7.59 15.04 4.55
N ALA A 46 -6.71 14.61 3.65
CA ALA A 46 -6.42 13.20 3.41
C ALA A 46 -5.38 12.72 4.43
N GLN A 47 -5.57 11.52 4.94
CA GLN A 47 -4.64 10.89 5.88
C GLN A 47 -4.50 9.39 5.62
N VAL A 48 -3.39 8.85 6.08
CA VAL A 48 -3.15 7.42 6.18
C VAL A 48 -3.13 7.03 7.66
N VAL A 49 -3.90 6.00 8.00
CA VAL A 49 -3.95 5.41 9.33
C VAL A 49 -3.28 4.05 9.29
N ILE A 50 -2.26 3.86 10.11
CA ILE A 50 -1.51 2.61 10.20
C ILE A 50 -1.78 1.98 11.54
N ILE A 51 -2.20 0.73 11.52
CA ILE A 51 -2.46 -0.07 12.72
C ILE A 51 -1.39 -1.14 12.81
N ASP A 52 -0.58 -1.03 13.85
CA ASP A 52 0.35 -2.08 14.24
C ASP A 52 -0.42 -3.14 15.03
N MET A 53 -0.46 -4.37 14.53
CA MET A 53 -1.23 -5.45 15.13
C MET A 53 -0.65 -5.93 16.47
N SER A 54 0.59 -5.53 16.80
CA SER A 54 1.16 -5.73 18.15
C SER A 54 0.64 -4.71 19.18
N ASP A 55 0.13 -3.56 18.71
CA ASP A 55 -0.46 -2.49 19.53
C ASP A 55 -1.64 -1.83 18.82
N PRO A 56 -2.73 -2.56 18.58
CA PRO A 56 -3.82 -2.12 17.71
C PRO A 56 -4.66 -0.96 18.28
N THR A 57 -4.51 -0.65 19.55
CA THR A 57 -5.24 0.46 20.22
C THR A 57 -4.59 1.82 20.01
N ASN A 58 -3.36 1.88 19.50
CA ASN A 58 -2.60 3.10 19.27
C ASN A 58 -2.27 3.30 17.76
N PRO A 59 -3.25 3.65 16.92
CA PRO A 59 -3.03 3.84 15.50
C PRO A 59 -2.12 5.04 15.23
N ILE A 60 -1.28 4.91 14.21
CA ILE A 60 -0.43 5.99 13.71
C ILE A 60 -1.19 6.71 12.60
N ARG A 61 -1.40 8.02 12.74
CA ARG A 61 -2.06 8.86 11.74
C ARG A 61 -1.06 9.81 11.11
N ARG A 62 -1.08 9.89 9.77
CA ARG A 62 -0.21 10.80 9.01
C ARG A 62 -1.03 11.55 7.97
N PRO A 63 -0.91 12.88 7.89
CA PRO A 63 -1.56 13.69 6.86
C PRO A 63 -0.84 13.46 5.51
N ILE A 64 -1.32 12.52 4.74
CA ILE A 64 -0.75 12.10 3.46
C ILE A 64 -1.87 11.95 2.44
N SER A 65 -1.73 12.63 1.31
CA SER A 65 -2.58 12.43 0.15
C SER A 65 -1.93 11.42 -0.80
N ALA A 66 -2.58 10.28 -1.01
CA ALA A 66 -2.12 9.25 -1.91
C ALA A 66 -3.30 8.49 -2.51
N ASP A 67 -3.13 7.98 -3.74
CA ASP A 67 -4.11 7.14 -4.40
C ASP A 67 -4.06 5.69 -3.88
N SER A 68 -2.88 5.28 -3.41
CA SER A 68 -2.63 3.96 -2.84
C SER A 68 -1.54 4.02 -1.78
N ALA A 69 -1.67 3.20 -0.75
CA ALA A 69 -0.72 3.08 0.34
C ALA A 69 -0.61 1.62 0.77
N ILE A 70 0.60 1.07 0.78
CA ILE A 70 0.87 -0.30 1.17
C ILE A 70 2.03 -0.36 2.16
N MET A 71 1.82 -1.04 3.29
CA MET A 71 2.86 -1.23 4.30
C MET A 71 3.81 -2.36 3.92
N ASN A 72 5.09 -2.17 4.20
CA ASN A 72 6.05 -3.26 4.16
C ASN A 72 5.59 -4.41 5.07
N PRO A 73 5.72 -5.67 4.64
CA PRO A 73 5.22 -6.80 5.42
C PRO A 73 5.93 -7.03 6.76
N ALA A 74 7.13 -6.47 6.95
CA ALA A 74 7.96 -6.75 8.12
C ALA A 74 8.33 -5.52 8.95
N SER A 75 8.36 -4.33 8.36
CA SER A 75 8.88 -3.12 8.99
C SER A 75 7.93 -1.93 8.85
N LYS A 76 8.15 -0.87 9.64
CA LYS A 76 7.39 0.38 9.57
C LYS A 76 7.83 1.26 8.40
N VAL A 77 7.84 0.67 7.22
CA VAL A 77 8.10 1.31 5.93
C VAL A 77 6.81 1.28 5.12
N ILE A 78 6.43 2.41 4.56
CA ILE A 78 5.23 2.55 3.74
C ILE A 78 5.59 2.94 2.32
N ALA A 79 4.93 2.32 1.37
CA ALA A 79 4.96 2.72 -0.04
C ALA A 79 3.68 3.50 -0.38
N LEU A 80 3.85 4.66 -0.96
CA LEU A 80 2.79 5.60 -1.33
C LEU A 80 2.82 5.85 -2.83
N LYS A 81 1.65 5.82 -3.45
CA LYS A 81 1.47 6.18 -4.85
C LYS A 81 0.53 7.38 -4.96
N ALA A 82 0.97 8.40 -5.67
CA ALA A 82 0.15 9.54 -6.08
C ALA A 82 0.32 9.71 -7.58
N GLN A 83 -0.71 9.38 -8.35
CA GLN A 83 -0.65 9.31 -9.81
C GLN A 83 0.51 8.39 -10.25
N LYS A 84 1.50 8.92 -10.98
CA LYS A 84 2.69 8.18 -11.47
C LYS A 84 3.87 8.21 -10.50
N THR A 85 3.78 8.99 -9.42
CA THR A 85 4.86 9.14 -8.45
C THR A 85 4.73 8.11 -7.34
N LEU A 86 5.80 7.37 -7.15
CA LEU A 86 5.96 6.37 -6.11
C LEU A 86 6.96 6.88 -5.08
N GLN A 87 6.64 6.71 -3.79
CA GLN A 87 7.51 7.15 -2.69
C GLN A 87 7.55 6.08 -1.60
N ILE A 88 8.72 5.88 -1.05
CA ILE A 88 8.96 4.97 0.07
C ILE A 88 9.40 5.78 1.28
N PHE A 89 8.70 5.64 2.39
CA PHE A 89 8.99 6.33 3.64
C PHE A 89 9.23 5.36 4.79
N ASN A 90 10.22 5.65 5.60
CA ASN A 90 10.37 5.05 6.92
C ASN A 90 9.57 5.91 7.92
N ILE A 91 8.55 5.30 8.54
CA ILE A 91 7.62 5.99 9.43
C ILE A 91 8.28 6.31 10.78
N GLU A 92 9.11 5.43 11.31
CA GLU A 92 9.82 5.64 12.57
C GLU A 92 10.87 6.75 12.46
N MET A 93 11.67 6.70 11.42
CA MET A 93 12.70 7.71 11.15
C MET A 93 12.13 9.00 10.55
N LYS A 94 10.87 9.01 10.18
CA LYS A 94 10.17 10.15 9.53
C LYS A 94 10.93 10.66 8.30
N SER A 95 11.50 9.75 7.52
CA SER A 95 12.35 10.07 6.37
C SER A 95 11.89 9.37 5.10
N LYS A 96 12.01 10.10 3.99
CA LYS A 96 11.83 9.53 2.66
C LYS A 96 13.08 8.71 2.30
N MET A 97 12.87 7.46 1.97
CA MET A 97 13.94 6.55 1.58
C MET A 97 14.21 6.57 0.08
N LYS A 98 13.13 6.51 -0.71
CA LYS A 98 13.18 6.46 -2.17
C LYS A 98 12.00 7.19 -2.81
N ALA A 99 12.19 7.63 -4.03
CA ALA A 99 11.11 8.10 -4.90
C ALA A 99 11.42 7.75 -6.35
N HIS A 100 10.37 7.49 -7.12
CA HIS A 100 10.47 7.26 -8.55
C HIS A 100 9.18 7.71 -9.23
N THR A 101 9.31 8.32 -10.41
CA THR A 101 8.16 8.67 -11.25
C THR A 101 8.14 7.73 -12.45
N MET A 102 7.07 6.96 -12.55
CA MET A 102 6.83 6.05 -13.66
C MET A 102 6.41 6.80 -14.93
N THR A 103 6.70 6.22 -16.09
CA THR A 103 6.18 6.74 -17.37
C THR A 103 4.71 6.39 -17.55
N ASP A 104 4.32 5.19 -17.12
CA ASP A 104 2.96 4.66 -17.21
C ASP A 104 2.29 4.57 -15.83
N ASP A 105 0.96 4.54 -15.82
CA ASP A 105 0.22 4.38 -14.59
C ASP A 105 0.40 2.98 -14.00
N VAL A 106 0.69 2.92 -12.71
CA VAL A 106 0.71 1.67 -11.95
C VAL A 106 -0.73 1.33 -11.56
N ILE A 107 -1.28 0.30 -12.17
CA ILE A 107 -2.65 -0.16 -11.93
C ILE A 107 -2.75 -1.12 -10.75
N PHE A 108 -1.66 -1.80 -10.43
CA PHE A 108 -1.55 -2.66 -9.26
C PHE A 108 -0.11 -2.71 -8.78
N TRP A 109 0.07 -2.78 -7.47
CA TRP A 109 1.38 -3.02 -6.85
C TRP A 109 1.24 -3.74 -5.52
N LYS A 110 2.31 -4.46 -5.14
CA LYS A 110 2.33 -5.27 -3.93
C LYS A 110 3.77 -5.50 -3.47
N TRP A 111 3.97 -5.55 -2.17
CA TRP A 111 5.19 -6.10 -1.60
C TRP A 111 5.23 -7.61 -1.84
N ILE A 112 6.24 -8.09 -2.57
CA ILE A 112 6.46 -9.52 -2.82
C ILE A 112 7.51 -10.11 -1.88
N SER A 113 8.26 -9.25 -1.20
CA SER A 113 9.14 -9.57 -0.09
C SER A 113 9.39 -8.33 0.77
N GLU A 114 10.16 -8.45 1.82
CA GLU A 114 10.56 -7.32 2.68
C GLU A 114 11.38 -6.26 1.93
N ASN A 115 12.03 -6.63 0.83
CA ASN A 115 12.93 -5.77 0.08
C ASN A 115 12.49 -5.52 -1.37
N MET A 116 11.33 -5.99 -1.78
CA MET A 116 10.91 -5.93 -3.18
C MET A 116 9.44 -5.62 -3.34
N ILE A 117 9.13 -4.67 -4.22
CA ILE A 117 7.76 -4.36 -4.68
C ILE A 117 7.63 -4.81 -6.13
N ALA A 118 6.55 -5.51 -6.43
CA ALA A 118 6.11 -5.71 -7.81
C ALA A 118 5.16 -4.58 -8.23
N LEU A 119 5.37 -4.05 -9.40
CA LEU A 119 4.55 -3.00 -10.02
C LEU A 119 3.98 -3.54 -11.32
N VAL A 120 2.70 -3.32 -11.54
CA VAL A 120 2.00 -3.72 -12.76
C VAL A 120 1.43 -2.48 -13.43
N THR A 121 1.78 -2.26 -14.68
CA THR A 121 1.17 -1.27 -15.56
C THR A 121 0.24 -1.98 -16.55
N GLU A 122 -0.40 -1.25 -17.45
CA GLU A 122 -1.19 -1.85 -18.54
C GLU A 122 -0.36 -2.79 -19.41
N THR A 123 0.90 -2.45 -19.65
CA THR A 123 1.74 -3.13 -20.65
C THR A 123 2.85 -4.00 -20.05
N SER A 124 3.25 -3.76 -18.81
CA SER A 124 4.49 -4.35 -18.29
C SER A 124 4.42 -4.62 -16.78
N VAL A 125 5.29 -5.51 -16.34
CA VAL A 125 5.53 -5.80 -14.92
C VAL A 125 6.96 -5.41 -14.56
N PHE A 126 7.12 -4.75 -13.41
CA PHE A 126 8.39 -4.27 -12.89
C PHE A 126 8.64 -4.83 -11.50
N HIS A 127 9.90 -5.01 -11.14
CA HIS A 127 10.33 -5.18 -9.77
C HIS A 127 11.12 -3.95 -9.31
N TRP A 128 10.84 -3.50 -8.09
CA TRP A 128 11.56 -2.39 -7.48
C TRP A 128 12.19 -2.84 -6.17
N SER A 129 13.52 -2.95 -6.18
CA SER A 129 14.29 -3.31 -4.99
C SER A 129 14.39 -2.12 -4.03
N MET A 130 14.33 -2.40 -2.74
CA MET A 130 14.58 -1.39 -1.69
C MET A 130 16.07 -1.22 -1.40
N GLU A 131 16.94 -2.03 -1.99
CA GLU A 131 18.39 -1.95 -1.80
C GLU A 131 19.00 -0.84 -2.65
N GLY A 132 19.93 -0.08 -2.04
CA GLY A 132 20.70 0.95 -2.73
C GLY A 132 19.82 2.00 -3.43
N ASP A 133 20.33 2.56 -4.52
CA ASP A 133 19.67 3.56 -5.36
C ASP A 133 18.89 2.95 -6.53
N SER A 134 18.46 1.70 -6.40
CA SER A 134 17.74 1.00 -7.48
C SER A 134 16.44 1.71 -7.86
N THR A 135 16.12 1.64 -9.15
CA THR A 135 14.86 2.09 -9.75
C THR A 135 14.05 0.87 -10.22
N PRO A 136 12.74 1.01 -10.48
CA PRO A 136 11.95 -0.09 -11.02
C PRO A 136 12.57 -0.68 -12.28
N ALA A 137 12.80 -1.99 -12.28
CA ALA A 137 13.35 -2.73 -13.41
C ALA A 137 12.25 -3.55 -14.06
N LYS A 138 12.07 -3.39 -15.38
CA LYS A 138 11.10 -4.15 -16.13
C LYS A 138 11.50 -5.63 -16.17
N ILE A 139 10.56 -6.50 -15.82
CA ILE A 139 10.76 -7.95 -15.78
C ILE A 139 10.23 -8.57 -17.08
N PHE A 140 9.01 -8.23 -17.49
CA PHE A 140 8.40 -8.69 -18.73
C PHE A 140 7.27 -7.79 -19.18
N ASP A 141 6.91 -7.91 -20.47
CA ASP A 141 5.72 -7.27 -21.02
C ASP A 141 4.48 -8.16 -20.78
N ARG A 142 3.36 -7.53 -20.44
CA ARG A 142 2.09 -8.24 -20.32
C ARG A 142 1.61 -8.66 -21.70
N HIS A 143 1.07 -9.88 -21.79
CA HIS A 143 0.46 -10.34 -23.02
C HIS A 143 -0.80 -9.52 -23.33
N SER A 144 -1.02 -9.21 -24.60
CA SER A 144 -2.16 -8.39 -25.04
C SER A 144 -3.53 -8.95 -24.66
N SER A 145 -3.64 -10.28 -24.50
CA SER A 145 -4.87 -10.93 -24.02
C SER A 145 -5.18 -10.65 -22.54
N LEU A 146 -4.23 -10.11 -21.79
CA LEU A 146 -4.37 -9.74 -20.37
C LEU A 146 -4.64 -8.24 -20.18
N SER A 147 -4.64 -7.45 -21.27
CA SER A 147 -5.04 -6.06 -21.20
C SER A 147 -6.53 -5.99 -20.80
N GLY A 148 -6.80 -5.30 -19.69
CA GLY A 148 -8.13 -5.23 -19.10
C GLY A 148 -8.47 -6.32 -18.06
N CYS A 149 -7.63 -7.34 -17.85
CA CYS A 149 -7.77 -8.25 -16.73
C CYS A 149 -7.37 -7.57 -15.42
N GLN A 150 -8.28 -7.60 -14.45
CA GLN A 150 -7.94 -7.19 -13.10
C GLN A 150 -6.95 -8.20 -12.48
N VAL A 151 -5.90 -7.68 -11.87
CA VAL A 151 -5.00 -8.52 -11.08
C VAL A 151 -5.75 -8.92 -9.82
N ARG A 152 -6.09 -10.20 -9.70
CA ARG A 152 -6.66 -10.75 -8.48
C ARG A 152 -5.53 -11.14 -7.54
N THR A 153 -5.67 -10.77 -6.30
CA THR A 153 -4.87 -11.27 -5.19
C THR A 153 -5.68 -12.37 -4.52
N ASP A 154 -5.36 -13.58 -4.85
CA ASP A 154 -5.83 -14.75 -4.08
C ASP A 154 -4.91 -14.98 -2.89
#